data_0632f8ec45a4358fafbd4095c4be9488
#
_entry.id   0632f8ec45a4358fafbd4095c4be9488
#
_cell.length_a   1.000
_cell.length_b   1.000
_cell.length_c   1.000
_cell.angle_alpha   90.00
_cell.angle_beta   90.00
_cell.angle_gamma   90.00
#
_symmetry.space_group_name_H-M   'P 1'
#
loop_
_entity.id
_entity.type
_entity.pdbx_description
1 polymer ?
#
loop_
_entity_poly.entity_id
_entity_poly.type
_entity_poly.pdbx_seq_one_letter_code
_entity_poly.pdbx_strand_id
1 'polypeptide(L)'
;MSEHDNTQPERSVDKLLEDLEAEKAARSREEERLGEVLKVDEHTAAKISEERKNKVSGFKLDIDLDEEFQKTEEPAPPSVNDTEEPAPSGEPAEETAESLDEDEPTAEPEGPEEETDGVEPEEEPEEAGRGKKKKKTKKSTWGCVRGIIYAVLVLGISGVLAYFTITGAIDLAGLGKSSGKVDVVIPRGASTQQVADALKEGGVIDQPLVFRLYSKLTKADGTYQPGTFTLAPNMGYGEMIRILQNSKPRESVSVTIKEGFTINQIAEELEKAGVCDADDFFEAVVYGKYEDAYDFVAAIPGIEQGSQYEGRIYKLEGYMFPDTYEFFTGSSGDTVVRKFLDNFAARLDTKLRSAISAQGKTIDEIIVMASIIQGEASKEDDMLKVSRVLYNRLNNPSEYPRLECDSTQKYINDFISQIEGLEITNKAYDTYKRTGLPAGAINNPGLMAIQAAINPSQDEEVVGCYFFATDFNTGITYYSKTLKEHERICRKYGIGMYG
;
A
#
# COMPACT_ATOMS: atom_id res chain seq x y z
N MET A 1 -37.30 37.30 -47.07
CA MET A 1 -36.68 38.48 -46.45
C MET A 1 -37.32 38.63 -45.09
N SER A 2 -36.64 38.09 -44.03
CA SER A 2 -36.92 38.43 -42.64
C SER A 2 -35.58 38.28 -41.95
N GLU A 3 -34.99 39.43 -41.59
CA GLU A 3 -33.75 39.60 -40.86
C GLU A 3 -33.98 39.08 -39.44
N HIS A 4 -33.13 38.11 -39.00
CA HIS A 4 -32.99 37.74 -37.59
C HIS A 4 -32.00 38.69 -36.97
N ASP A 5 -32.55 39.59 -36.17
CA ASP A 5 -31.83 40.49 -35.27
C ASP A 5 -31.26 39.64 -34.11
N ASN A 6 -29.92 39.44 -34.10
CA ASN A 6 -29.17 38.74 -33.10
C ASN A 6 -28.40 39.77 -32.25
N THR A 7 -29.14 40.51 -31.39
CA THR A 7 -28.57 41.38 -30.39
C THR A 7 -28.58 40.64 -29.03
N GLN A 8 -27.47 39.96 -28.69
CA GLN A 8 -27.17 39.65 -27.31
C GLN A 8 -26.80 40.95 -26.58
N PRO A 9 -27.39 41.22 -25.38
CA PRO A 9 -27.01 42.40 -24.62
C PRO A 9 -25.59 42.21 -24.08
N GLU A 10 -24.69 43.14 -24.42
CA GLU A 10 -23.37 43.27 -23.80
C GLU A 10 -23.56 43.43 -22.30
N ARG A 11 -23.10 42.40 -21.50
CA ARG A 11 -23.03 42.56 -20.05
C ARG A 11 -22.02 43.66 -19.75
N SER A 12 -22.45 44.69 -19.05
CA SER A 12 -21.56 45.77 -18.64
C SER A 12 -20.45 45.22 -17.74
N VAL A 13 -19.24 45.76 -17.88
CA VAL A 13 -18.07 45.39 -17.08
C VAL A 13 -18.36 45.50 -15.59
N ASP A 14 -19.21 46.44 -15.19
CA ASP A 14 -19.65 46.66 -13.81
C ASP A 14 -20.44 45.47 -13.26
N LYS A 15 -21.28 44.82 -14.10
CA LYS A 15 -22.06 43.65 -13.69
C LYS A 15 -21.19 42.38 -13.59
N LEU A 16 -20.14 42.28 -14.42
CA LEU A 16 -19.16 41.22 -14.31
C LEU A 16 -18.29 41.35 -13.05
N LEU A 17 -17.96 42.58 -12.65
CA LEU A 17 -17.25 42.86 -11.39
C LEU A 17 -18.12 42.57 -10.18
N GLU A 18 -19.40 42.92 -10.22
CA GLU A 18 -20.37 42.62 -9.16
C GLU A 18 -20.59 41.10 -8.97
N ASP A 19 -20.70 40.35 -10.09
CA ASP A 19 -20.80 38.89 -10.10
C ASP A 19 -19.52 38.23 -9.56
N LEU A 20 -18.33 38.75 -9.88
CA LEU A 20 -17.03 38.28 -9.37
C LEU A 20 -16.82 38.55 -7.86
N GLU A 21 -17.29 39.72 -7.40
CA GLU A 21 -17.26 40.07 -5.95
C GLU A 21 -18.25 39.19 -5.15
N ALA A 22 -19.42 38.92 -5.74
CA ALA A 22 -20.41 38.01 -5.12
C ALA A 22 -19.89 36.57 -5.05
N GLU A 23 -19.20 36.08 -6.09
CA GLU A 23 -18.59 34.77 -6.14
C GLU A 23 -17.41 34.63 -5.12
N LYS A 24 -16.57 35.68 -5.02
CA LYS A 24 -15.53 35.74 -3.99
C LYS A 24 -16.09 35.74 -2.57
N ALA A 25 -17.17 36.48 -2.31
CA ALA A 25 -17.83 36.52 -1.03
C ALA A 25 -18.51 35.18 -0.68
N ALA A 26 -19.07 34.49 -1.68
CA ALA A 26 -19.63 33.14 -1.50
C ALA A 26 -18.54 32.11 -1.16
N ARG A 27 -17.40 32.15 -1.87
CA ARG A 27 -16.25 31.27 -1.64
C ARG A 27 -15.62 31.50 -0.25
N SER A 28 -15.49 32.76 0.18
CA SER A 28 -14.97 33.07 1.52
C SER A 28 -15.91 32.58 2.63
N ARG A 29 -17.23 32.62 2.45
CA ARG A 29 -18.20 32.06 3.41
C ARG A 29 -18.19 30.54 3.43
N GLU A 30 -17.89 29.90 2.32
CA GLU A 30 -17.77 28.46 2.22
C GLU A 30 -16.47 27.97 2.85
N GLU A 31 -15.35 28.71 2.69
CA GLU A 31 -14.08 28.47 3.39
C GLU A 31 -14.21 28.69 4.92
N GLU A 32 -14.98 29.68 5.36
CA GLU A 32 -15.25 29.94 6.77
C GLU A 32 -16.15 28.84 7.38
N ARG A 33 -17.14 28.34 6.62
CA ARG A 33 -18.00 27.22 6.99
C ARG A 33 -17.27 25.89 7.04
N LEU A 34 -16.37 25.65 6.07
CA LEU A 34 -15.47 24.49 6.08
C LEU A 34 -14.49 24.56 7.26
N GLY A 35 -13.98 25.74 7.59
CA GLY A 35 -13.14 25.96 8.77
C GLY A 35 -13.88 25.75 10.10
N GLU A 36 -15.19 26.02 10.17
CA GLU A 36 -16.00 25.70 11.35
C GLU A 36 -16.33 24.20 11.45
N VAL A 37 -16.60 23.54 10.33
CA VAL A 37 -16.79 22.07 10.26
C VAL A 37 -15.50 21.35 10.64
N LEU A 38 -14.35 21.80 10.14
CA LEU A 38 -13.04 21.27 10.53
C LEU A 38 -12.72 21.45 12.01
N LYS A 39 -13.13 22.58 12.63
CA LYS A 39 -12.98 22.79 14.09
C LYS A 39 -13.87 21.87 14.92
N VAL A 40 -15.06 21.51 14.43
CA VAL A 40 -15.95 20.54 15.07
C VAL A 40 -15.33 19.16 14.99
N ASP A 41 -14.73 18.78 13.86
CA ASP A 41 -14.05 17.50 13.69
C ASP A 41 -12.75 17.39 14.52
N GLU A 42 -11.94 18.46 14.59
CA GLU A 42 -10.78 18.54 15.48
C GLU A 42 -11.18 18.42 16.96
N HIS A 43 -12.29 19.03 17.34
CA HIS A 43 -12.77 18.96 18.72
C HIS A 43 -13.30 17.56 19.07
N THR A 44 -13.92 16.89 18.12
CA THR A 44 -14.41 15.51 18.26
C THR A 44 -13.23 14.52 18.32
N ALA A 45 -12.23 14.68 17.47
CA ALA A 45 -11.01 13.87 17.49
C ALA A 45 -10.20 14.07 18.79
N ALA A 46 -10.05 15.32 19.26
CA ALA A 46 -9.41 15.64 20.54
C ALA A 46 -10.17 15.04 21.73
N LYS A 47 -11.50 15.04 21.71
CA LYS A 47 -12.35 14.46 22.76
C LYS A 47 -12.23 12.93 22.79
N ILE A 48 -12.18 12.28 21.62
CA ILE A 48 -11.95 10.84 21.49
C ILE A 48 -10.58 10.45 22.07
N SER A 49 -9.53 11.24 21.78
CA SER A 49 -8.18 11.05 22.29
C SER A 49 -8.11 11.21 23.82
N GLU A 50 -8.76 12.23 24.37
CA GLU A 50 -8.75 12.54 25.80
C GLU A 50 -9.55 11.53 26.63
N GLU A 51 -10.70 11.06 26.15
CA GLU A 51 -11.47 9.99 26.81
C GLU A 51 -10.76 8.65 26.79
N ARG A 52 -10.01 8.33 25.72
CA ARG A 52 -9.18 7.13 25.66
C ARG A 52 -8.01 7.18 26.64
N LYS A 53 -7.30 8.31 26.74
CA LYS A 53 -6.23 8.50 27.74
C LYS A 53 -6.74 8.26 29.16
N ASN A 54 -7.95 8.71 29.47
CA ASN A 54 -8.56 8.51 30.78
C ASN A 54 -9.01 7.06 31.02
N LYS A 55 -9.40 6.31 29.98
CA LYS A 55 -9.76 4.89 30.10
C LYS A 55 -8.53 3.98 30.25
N VAL A 56 -7.46 4.24 29.49
CA VAL A 56 -6.21 3.46 29.55
C VAL A 56 -5.50 3.66 30.90
N SER A 57 -5.55 4.87 31.48
CA SER A 57 -4.97 5.15 32.80
C SER A 57 -5.77 4.55 33.97
N GLY A 58 -7.03 4.14 33.74
CA GLY A 58 -7.91 3.53 34.76
C GLY A 58 -7.96 2.02 34.74
N PHE A 59 -7.41 1.36 33.71
CA PHE A 59 -7.46 -0.08 33.57
C PHE A 59 -6.17 -0.71 34.12
N LYS A 60 -6.11 -0.92 35.44
CA LYS A 60 -5.19 -1.85 36.04
C LYS A 60 -5.80 -3.25 35.95
N LEU A 61 -5.31 -4.06 35.03
CA LEU A 61 -5.53 -5.50 35.08
C LEU A 61 -4.57 -6.06 36.13
N ASP A 62 -5.07 -6.36 37.31
CA ASP A 62 -4.43 -7.29 38.24
C ASP A 62 -4.71 -8.71 37.70
N ILE A 63 -3.88 -9.17 36.78
CA ILE A 63 -3.82 -10.57 36.39
C ILE A 63 -2.78 -11.21 37.29
N ASP A 64 -3.23 -11.97 38.27
CA ASP A 64 -2.41 -12.85 39.06
C ASP A 64 -2.04 -14.06 38.19
N LEU A 65 -0.85 -14.01 37.60
CA LEU A 65 -0.37 -15.01 36.63
C LEU A 65 0.15 -16.30 37.26
N ASP A 66 0.02 -16.46 38.58
CA ASP A 66 0.67 -17.57 39.29
C ASP A 66 -0.25 -18.78 39.60
N GLU A 67 -1.54 -18.77 39.32
CA GLU A 67 -2.43 -19.89 39.68
C GLU A 67 -2.95 -20.74 38.49
N GLU A 68 -2.78 -20.42 37.25
CA GLU A 68 -3.36 -21.19 36.13
C GLU A 68 -2.38 -22.02 35.30
N PHE A 69 -1.07 -21.95 35.57
CA PHE A 69 -0.04 -22.70 34.82
C PHE A 69 0.38 -24.05 35.45
N GLN A 70 -0.29 -24.55 36.50
CA GLN A 70 0.08 -25.81 37.14
C GLN A 70 -0.87 -27.00 36.90
N LYS A 71 -1.74 -26.97 35.89
CA LYS A 71 -2.58 -28.14 35.56
C LYS A 71 -2.82 -28.28 34.08
N THR A 72 -1.82 -28.70 33.34
CA THR A 72 -1.96 -29.62 32.18
C THR A 72 -0.57 -30.15 31.84
N GLU A 73 -0.20 -31.26 32.46
CA GLU A 73 0.84 -32.16 31.94
C GLU A 73 0.28 -32.83 30.67
N GLU A 74 0.83 -32.52 29.51
CA GLU A 74 0.66 -33.33 28.31
C GLU A 74 1.37 -34.67 28.49
N PRO A 75 0.76 -35.80 28.10
CA PRO A 75 1.46 -37.11 28.11
C PRO A 75 2.44 -37.16 26.92
N ALA A 76 3.68 -37.52 27.24
CA ALA A 76 4.77 -37.73 26.29
C ALA A 76 4.42 -38.80 25.25
N PRO A 77 4.88 -38.65 23.97
CA PRO A 77 4.68 -39.68 22.96
C PRO A 77 5.52 -40.94 23.25
N PRO A 78 5.01 -42.14 22.91
CA PRO A 78 5.69 -43.40 23.19
C PRO A 78 6.95 -43.54 22.33
N SER A 79 8.03 -43.96 22.95
CA SER A 79 9.29 -44.37 22.36
C SER A 79 9.11 -45.63 21.49
N VAL A 80 9.54 -45.56 20.24
CA VAL A 80 9.63 -46.74 19.36
C VAL A 80 11.01 -47.35 19.56
N ASN A 81 11.04 -48.60 20.08
CA ASN A 81 12.20 -49.45 20.06
C ASN A 81 12.18 -50.32 18.81
N ASP A 82 13.39 -50.50 18.29
CA ASP A 82 13.86 -51.34 17.23
C ASP A 82 13.21 -52.72 17.14
N THR A 83 12.95 -53.25 15.93
CA THR A 83 13.53 -54.47 15.42
C THR A 83 13.00 -54.84 14.02
N GLU A 84 13.99 -55.20 13.16
CA GLU A 84 13.96 -56.13 12.02
C GLU A 84 13.41 -55.75 10.66
N GLU A 85 14.37 -55.55 9.73
CA GLU A 85 14.28 -55.86 8.30
C GLU A 85 13.91 -57.33 8.04
N PRO A 86 13.30 -57.70 6.89
CA PRO A 86 14.11 -57.97 5.70
C PRO A 86 13.50 -57.55 4.35
N ALA A 87 14.39 -57.23 3.42
CA ALA A 87 14.18 -57.20 1.98
C ALA A 87 14.31 -58.65 1.40
N PRO A 88 14.21 -58.97 0.12
CA PRO A 88 13.84 -58.21 -1.10
C PRO A 88 12.97 -59.01 -2.11
N SER A 89 12.52 -58.39 -3.16
CA SER A 89 12.29 -58.93 -4.54
C SER A 89 11.18 -58.13 -5.25
N GLY A 90 11.21 -57.71 -6.45
CA GLY A 90 11.93 -58.02 -7.66
C GLY A 90 11.51 -57.02 -8.73
N GLU A 91 12.43 -56.64 -9.56
CA GLU A 91 12.26 -56.11 -10.92
C GLU A 91 11.82 -57.24 -11.86
N PRO A 92 11.57 -57.06 -13.18
CA PRO A 92 11.78 -55.91 -14.07
C PRO A 92 10.72 -55.72 -15.20
N ALA A 93 10.92 -54.76 -16.07
CA ALA A 93 10.82 -54.74 -17.55
C ALA A 93 10.45 -53.34 -18.02
N GLU A 94 11.34 -52.59 -18.69
CA GLU A 94 11.62 -52.53 -20.13
C GLU A 94 10.40 -52.08 -20.96
N GLU A 95 10.46 -51.14 -21.79
CA GLU A 95 11.20 -50.66 -22.96
C GLU A 95 10.57 -49.35 -23.41
N THR A 96 11.08 -48.40 -24.08
CA THR A 96 12.06 -48.25 -25.13
C THR A 96 12.37 -46.78 -25.37
N ALA A 97 13.56 -46.52 -25.65
CA ALA A 97 14.35 -45.56 -26.37
C ALA A 97 13.80 -45.06 -27.71
N GLU A 98 14.12 -43.82 -28.02
CA GLU A 98 14.67 -43.32 -29.30
C GLU A 98 15.15 -41.88 -29.06
N SER A 99 16.33 -41.61 -28.95
CA SER A 99 17.53 -41.11 -29.63
C SER A 99 17.30 -40.42 -30.97
N LEU A 100 17.94 -39.26 -31.11
CA LEU A 100 18.79 -38.77 -32.23
C LEU A 100 19.15 -37.32 -31.92
N ASP A 101 20.39 -37.07 -31.56
CA ASP A 101 21.60 -36.64 -32.30
C ASP A 101 21.63 -35.16 -32.65
N GLU A 102 22.66 -34.56 -32.03
CA GLU A 102 23.85 -33.89 -32.63
C GLU A 102 23.58 -32.53 -33.27
N ASP A 103 24.20 -31.44 -32.77
CA ASP A 103 25.57 -31.02 -33.16
C ASP A 103 25.98 -29.75 -32.40
N GLU A 104 27.06 -29.86 -31.66
CA GLU A 104 28.01 -28.76 -31.42
C GLU A 104 29.01 -28.76 -32.60
N PRO A 105 29.60 -27.62 -33.02
CA PRO A 105 30.99 -27.50 -32.65
C PRO A 105 31.50 -26.12 -32.23
N THR A 106 32.29 -26.18 -31.19
CA THR A 106 33.43 -25.32 -30.85
C THR A 106 34.29 -24.93 -32.07
N ALA A 107 34.77 -23.68 -32.06
CA ALA A 107 36.17 -23.32 -32.42
C ALA A 107 36.49 -21.85 -32.12
N GLU A 108 37.32 -21.60 -31.15
CA GLU A 108 38.36 -20.55 -31.21
C GLU A 108 39.43 -20.99 -32.23
N PRO A 109 40.17 -20.03 -32.85
CA PRO A 109 41.59 -20.06 -32.61
C PRO A 109 42.24 -18.67 -32.41
N GLU A 110 43.07 -18.59 -31.39
CA GLU A 110 44.47 -18.16 -31.28
C GLU A 110 45.06 -17.27 -32.38
N GLY A 111 45.76 -16.25 -31.90
CA GLY A 111 46.62 -15.39 -32.63
C GLY A 111 47.92 -16.08 -33.12
N PRO A 112 48.77 -15.38 -33.83
CA PRO A 112 50.17 -15.56 -33.51
C PRO A 112 50.98 -14.29 -33.28
N GLU A 113 51.99 -14.54 -32.46
CA GLU A 113 53.10 -13.74 -32.01
C GLU A 113 54.03 -13.28 -33.11
N GLU A 114 54.75 -12.20 -32.77
CA GLU A 114 56.11 -11.81 -33.02
C GLU A 114 56.94 -12.49 -34.13
N GLU A 115 57.67 -11.66 -34.86
CA GLU A 115 59.12 -11.75 -34.85
C GLU A 115 59.78 -10.48 -35.41
N THR A 116 60.81 -10.16 -34.73
CA THR A 116 61.89 -9.15 -34.84
C THR A 116 62.78 -9.37 -36.07
N ASP A 117 63.51 -8.34 -36.32
CA ASP A 117 64.89 -8.16 -36.82
C ASP A 117 64.92 -7.25 -38.03
N GLY A 118 65.63 -6.20 -38.05
CA GLY A 118 67.01 -5.94 -37.63
C GLY A 118 67.73 -5.26 -38.80
N VAL A 119 68.56 -4.31 -38.43
CA VAL A 119 69.74 -3.86 -39.24
C VAL A 119 69.54 -2.58 -40.09
N GLU A 120 70.05 -1.50 -39.54
CA GLU A 120 70.82 -0.43 -40.23
C GLU A 120 72.02 -1.03 -40.96
N PRO A 121 72.78 -0.39 -41.88
CA PRO A 121 73.24 0.97 -41.79
C PRO A 121 73.40 1.77 -43.11
N GLU A 122 73.68 3.06 -42.93
CA GLU A 122 74.67 3.95 -43.62
C GLU A 122 74.76 3.96 -45.16
N GLU A 123 74.70 5.09 -45.74
CA GLU A 123 75.75 6.02 -46.13
C GLU A 123 75.25 7.14 -47.05
N GLU A 124 75.63 8.35 -46.72
CA GLU A 124 75.74 9.48 -47.65
C GLU A 124 76.85 9.22 -48.73
N PRO A 125 76.89 9.92 -49.90
CA PRO A 125 77.21 11.29 -49.94
C PRO A 125 76.63 12.18 -51.09
N GLU A 126 76.72 13.48 -50.83
CA GLU A 126 77.09 14.61 -51.72
C GLU A 126 76.69 14.65 -53.23
N GLU A 127 76.28 15.66 -53.70
CA GLU A 127 76.52 17.02 -54.03
C GLU A 127 75.74 17.58 -55.23
N ALA A 128 75.47 18.85 -55.17
CA ALA A 128 75.45 19.83 -56.25
C ALA A 128 74.20 20.06 -57.13
N GLY A 129 73.67 21.21 -56.96
CA GLY A 129 73.41 21.98 -58.12
C GLY A 129 72.01 22.65 -58.26
N ARG A 130 71.92 23.89 -57.84
CA ARG A 130 71.19 25.00 -58.42
C ARG A 130 69.77 24.80 -58.96
N GLY A 131 68.84 25.55 -58.33
CA GLY A 131 67.59 25.93 -59.03
C GLY A 131 66.52 26.48 -58.06
N LYS A 132 66.62 27.77 -57.67
CA LYS A 132 65.54 28.48 -56.96
C LYS A 132 64.27 28.53 -57.78
N LYS A 133 63.29 27.68 -57.42
CA LYS A 133 61.88 27.91 -57.76
C LYS A 133 61.08 28.01 -56.44
N LYS A 134 60.59 29.19 -56.13
CA LYS A 134 59.67 29.47 -55.04
C LYS A 134 58.44 28.60 -55.23
N LYS A 135 58.35 27.45 -54.51
CA LYS A 135 57.09 26.71 -54.35
C LYS A 135 56.23 27.46 -53.36
N LYS A 136 55.12 28.03 -53.80
CA LYS A 136 54.01 28.47 -52.93
C LYS A 136 53.58 27.29 -52.12
N THR A 137 53.90 27.28 -50.81
CA THR A 137 53.35 26.33 -49.86
C THR A 137 51.87 26.55 -49.77
N LYS A 138 51.06 25.64 -50.33
CA LYS A 138 49.65 25.52 -50.02
C LYS A 138 49.59 25.29 -48.51
N LYS A 139 49.17 26.29 -47.76
CA LYS A 139 48.86 26.11 -46.31
C LYS A 139 47.82 25.01 -46.24
N SER A 140 48.20 23.86 -45.67
CA SER A 140 47.32 22.71 -45.44
C SER A 140 46.21 23.21 -44.49
N THR A 141 45.04 23.38 -45.03
CA THR A 141 43.80 23.68 -44.28
C THR A 141 43.45 22.54 -43.30
N TRP A 142 44.08 21.37 -43.43
CA TRP A 142 43.86 20.22 -42.58
C TRP A 142 44.40 20.37 -41.16
N GLY A 143 45.45 21.17 -40.95
CA GLY A 143 45.95 21.52 -39.62
C GLY A 143 45.01 22.38 -38.82
N CYS A 144 44.34 23.35 -39.48
CA CYS A 144 43.31 24.18 -38.83
C CYS A 144 42.04 23.37 -38.48
N VAL A 145 41.60 22.45 -39.34
CA VAL A 145 40.45 21.58 -39.06
C VAL A 145 40.72 20.64 -37.89
N ARG A 146 41.92 20.02 -37.80
CA ARG A 146 42.32 19.22 -36.66
C ARG A 146 42.35 20.03 -35.37
N GLY A 147 42.86 21.26 -35.41
CA GLY A 147 42.88 22.17 -34.25
C GLY A 147 41.47 22.54 -33.75
N ILE A 148 40.54 22.80 -34.69
CA ILE A 148 39.16 23.06 -34.34
C ILE A 148 38.48 21.83 -33.72
N ILE A 149 38.64 20.65 -34.32
CA ILE A 149 38.12 19.40 -33.77
C ILE A 149 38.65 19.14 -32.36
N TYR A 150 39.93 19.32 -32.15
CA TYR A 150 40.57 19.18 -30.81
C TYR A 150 40.00 20.20 -29.81
N ALA A 151 39.85 21.46 -30.19
CA ALA A 151 39.27 22.51 -29.35
C ALA A 151 37.80 22.18 -28.98
N VAL A 152 36.97 21.72 -29.94
CA VAL A 152 35.58 21.32 -29.69
C VAL A 152 35.53 20.11 -28.74
N LEU A 153 36.43 19.15 -28.93
CA LEU A 153 36.49 17.94 -28.07
C LEU A 153 36.92 18.31 -26.64
N VAL A 154 37.90 19.18 -26.47
CA VAL A 154 38.37 19.70 -25.15
C VAL A 154 37.21 20.46 -24.48
N LEU A 155 36.54 21.38 -25.21
CA LEU A 155 35.42 22.13 -24.66
C LEU A 155 34.23 21.21 -24.29
N GLY A 156 33.97 20.22 -25.10
CA GLY A 156 32.93 19.21 -24.83
C GLY A 156 33.25 18.41 -23.56
N ILE A 157 34.47 17.89 -23.44
CA ILE A 157 34.91 17.15 -22.25
C ILE A 157 34.88 18.05 -21.02
N SER A 158 35.40 19.30 -21.14
CA SER A 158 35.37 20.25 -20.03
C SER A 158 33.96 20.63 -19.59
N GLY A 159 33.02 20.75 -20.52
CA GLY A 159 31.60 20.99 -20.23
C GLY A 159 30.96 19.82 -19.48
N VAL A 160 31.22 18.58 -19.92
CA VAL A 160 30.75 17.38 -19.25
C VAL A 160 31.34 17.27 -17.83
N LEU A 161 32.64 17.50 -17.67
CA LEU A 161 33.30 17.47 -16.33
C LEU A 161 32.76 18.57 -15.42
N ALA A 162 32.52 19.78 -15.94
CA ALA A 162 31.91 20.85 -15.16
C ALA A 162 30.50 20.51 -14.72
N TYR A 163 29.70 19.93 -15.59
CA TYR A 163 28.34 19.47 -15.27
C TYR A 163 28.35 18.43 -14.15
N PHE A 164 29.20 17.40 -14.26
CA PHE A 164 29.31 16.36 -13.22
C PHE A 164 29.82 16.90 -11.88
N THR A 165 30.75 17.83 -11.91
CA THR A 165 31.28 18.43 -10.67
C THR A 165 30.25 19.32 -9.99
N ILE A 166 29.48 20.11 -10.75
CA ILE A 166 28.45 20.98 -10.18
C ILE A 166 27.30 20.13 -9.62
N THR A 167 26.74 19.20 -10.42
CA THR A 167 25.65 18.34 -9.96
C THR A 167 26.06 17.42 -8.81
N GLY A 168 27.29 16.93 -8.83
CA GLY A 168 27.85 16.14 -7.74
C GLY A 168 28.05 16.94 -6.46
N ALA A 169 28.45 18.20 -6.54
CA ALA A 169 28.58 19.07 -5.38
C ALA A 169 27.23 19.44 -4.76
N ILE A 170 26.21 19.68 -5.60
CA ILE A 170 24.83 19.94 -5.18
C ILE A 170 24.27 18.70 -4.44
N ASP A 171 24.46 17.52 -5.00
CA ASP A 171 24.01 16.25 -4.41
C ASP A 171 24.75 15.93 -3.11
N LEU A 172 26.08 16.11 -3.09
CA LEU A 172 26.91 15.95 -1.90
C LEU A 172 26.44 16.80 -0.71
N ALA A 173 25.98 18.02 -1.00
CA ALA A 173 25.53 18.97 0.01
C ALA A 173 24.03 18.86 0.31
N GLY A 174 23.25 18.02 -0.43
CA GLY A 174 21.81 17.88 -0.30
C GLY A 174 21.01 19.12 -0.70
N LEU A 175 21.58 20.00 -1.55
CA LEU A 175 20.97 21.27 -1.89
C LEU A 175 19.81 21.11 -2.89
N GLY A 176 18.72 21.85 -2.65
CA GLY A 176 17.55 21.88 -3.55
C GLY A 176 16.67 20.64 -3.50
N LYS A 177 16.87 19.74 -2.53
CA LYS A 177 16.08 18.53 -2.33
C LYS A 177 15.02 18.68 -1.24
N SER A 178 14.02 17.79 -1.27
CA SER A 178 12.96 17.71 -0.27
C SER A 178 13.50 17.40 1.12
N SER A 179 12.86 17.95 2.16
CA SER A 179 13.13 17.60 3.56
C SER A 179 12.31 16.39 4.03
N GLY A 180 11.50 15.80 3.15
CA GLY A 180 10.72 14.59 3.44
C GLY A 180 11.64 13.44 3.85
N LYS A 181 11.21 12.66 4.83
CA LYS A 181 11.94 11.49 5.30
C LYS A 181 11.63 10.29 4.40
N VAL A 182 12.64 9.52 4.03
CA VAL A 182 12.55 8.32 3.20
C VAL A 182 13.27 7.18 3.91
N ASP A 183 12.66 6.01 3.93
CA ASP A 183 13.27 4.81 4.49
C ASP A 183 14.06 4.06 3.41
N VAL A 184 15.35 3.82 3.69
CA VAL A 184 16.27 3.13 2.79
C VAL A 184 16.75 1.85 3.46
N VAL A 185 16.60 0.73 2.76
CA VAL A 185 17.02 -0.61 3.23
C VAL A 185 18.43 -0.91 2.76
N ILE A 186 19.34 -1.15 3.71
CA ILE A 186 20.71 -1.58 3.44
C ILE A 186 20.83 -3.09 3.71
N PRO A 187 21.08 -3.92 2.68
CA PRO A 187 21.22 -5.36 2.85
C PRO A 187 22.42 -5.74 3.73
N ARG A 188 22.35 -6.90 4.38
CA ARG A 188 23.49 -7.44 5.14
C ARG A 188 24.69 -7.71 4.21
N GLY A 189 25.85 -7.17 4.57
CA GLY A 189 27.07 -7.33 3.77
C GLY A 189 27.07 -6.52 2.47
N ALA A 190 26.20 -5.53 2.33
CA ALA A 190 26.14 -4.68 1.16
C ALA A 190 27.48 -3.97 0.91
N SER A 191 27.97 -4.06 -0.33
CA SER A 191 29.09 -3.26 -0.80
C SER A 191 28.70 -1.78 -0.87
N THR A 192 29.68 -0.87 -0.83
CA THR A 192 29.42 0.57 -0.98
C THR A 192 28.68 0.90 -2.30
N GLN A 193 28.84 0.09 -3.33
CA GLN A 193 28.04 0.24 -4.55
C GLN A 193 26.56 -0.06 -4.29
N GLN A 194 26.23 -1.18 -3.67
CA GLN A 194 24.87 -1.55 -3.34
C GLN A 194 24.20 -0.54 -2.38
N VAL A 195 24.99 0.01 -1.43
CA VAL A 195 24.51 1.11 -0.57
C VAL A 195 24.19 2.35 -1.40
N ALA A 196 25.06 2.75 -2.33
CA ALA A 196 24.82 3.90 -3.19
C ALA A 196 23.63 3.69 -4.14
N ASP A 197 23.45 2.47 -4.63
CA ASP A 197 22.30 2.12 -5.47
C ASP A 197 20.99 2.16 -4.68
N ALA A 198 20.96 1.62 -3.45
CA ALA A 198 19.82 1.69 -2.55
C ALA A 198 19.43 3.13 -2.18
N LEU A 199 20.42 3.99 -1.90
CA LEU A 199 20.21 5.42 -1.63
C LEU A 199 19.61 6.14 -2.85
N LYS A 200 20.01 5.75 -4.07
CA LYS A 200 19.46 6.30 -5.31
C LYS A 200 18.05 5.83 -5.56
N GLU A 201 17.77 4.54 -5.39
CA GLU A 201 16.43 3.96 -5.53
C GLU A 201 15.45 4.60 -4.54
N GLY A 202 15.90 4.87 -3.31
CA GLY A 202 15.14 5.63 -2.31
C GLY A 202 15.04 7.13 -2.59
N GLY A 203 15.62 7.64 -3.70
CA GLY A 203 15.54 9.06 -4.05
C GLY A 203 16.32 9.99 -3.11
N VAL A 204 17.22 9.43 -2.29
CA VAL A 204 18.03 10.22 -1.32
C VAL A 204 19.21 10.88 -2.00
N ILE A 205 19.86 10.18 -2.94
CA ILE A 205 20.97 10.71 -3.73
C ILE A 205 20.69 10.60 -5.23
N ASP A 206 21.30 11.50 -6.02
CA ASP A 206 21.20 11.48 -7.49
C ASP A 206 22.43 10.87 -8.14
N GLN A 207 23.60 10.99 -7.48
CA GLN A 207 24.93 10.66 -8.03
C GLN A 207 25.63 9.53 -7.26
N PRO A 208 25.27 8.25 -7.48
CA PRO A 208 25.90 7.12 -6.77
C PRO A 208 27.42 7.06 -6.89
N LEU A 209 27.95 7.48 -8.05
CA LEU A 209 29.38 7.52 -8.27
C LEU A 209 30.09 8.52 -7.34
N VAL A 210 29.48 9.70 -7.12
CA VAL A 210 30.01 10.73 -6.24
C VAL A 210 29.97 10.26 -4.79
N PHE A 211 28.86 9.60 -4.38
CA PHE A 211 28.73 9.01 -3.05
C PHE A 211 29.84 7.95 -2.79
N ARG A 212 30.06 7.05 -3.74
CA ARG A 212 31.13 6.03 -3.64
C ARG A 212 32.52 6.64 -3.53
N LEU A 213 32.80 7.68 -4.33
CA LEU A 213 34.11 8.39 -4.26
C LEU A 213 34.23 9.07 -2.90
N TYR A 214 33.21 9.76 -2.42
CA TYR A 214 33.20 10.40 -1.11
C TYR A 214 33.41 9.39 0.04
N SER A 215 32.73 8.24 -0.03
CA SER A 215 32.88 7.13 0.93
C SER A 215 34.34 6.62 1.00
N LYS A 216 34.98 6.48 -0.16
CA LYS A 216 36.41 6.10 -0.18
C LYS A 216 37.30 7.15 0.40
N LEU A 217 37.10 8.44 0.09
CA LEU A 217 37.87 9.55 0.58
C LEU A 217 37.75 9.72 2.12
N THR A 218 36.55 9.49 2.64
CA THR A 218 36.27 9.59 4.09
C THR A 218 36.53 8.28 4.85
N LYS A 219 37.02 7.23 4.16
CA LYS A 219 37.29 5.90 4.71
C LYS A 219 36.01 5.22 5.28
N ALA A 220 34.86 5.58 4.76
CA ALA A 220 33.58 5.01 5.12
C ALA A 220 33.22 3.74 4.30
N ASP A 221 34.05 3.39 3.31
CA ASP A 221 33.86 2.24 2.42
C ASP A 221 33.76 0.93 3.22
N GLY A 222 32.64 0.22 3.08
CA GLY A 222 32.41 -1.06 3.75
C GLY A 222 32.11 -0.99 5.25
N THR A 223 31.88 0.18 5.82
CA THR A 223 31.60 0.35 7.26
C THR A 223 30.12 0.57 7.60
N TYR A 224 29.25 0.44 6.61
CA TYR A 224 27.80 0.65 6.75
C TYR A 224 27.14 -0.50 7.49
N GLN A 225 26.19 -0.16 8.37
CA GLN A 225 25.39 -1.16 9.07
C GLN A 225 24.24 -1.63 8.17
N PRO A 226 23.87 -2.93 8.21
CA PRO A 226 22.70 -3.43 7.53
C PRO A 226 21.42 -3.04 8.30
N GLY A 227 20.32 -2.84 7.57
CA GLY A 227 19.02 -2.53 8.14
C GLY A 227 18.35 -1.35 7.46
N THR A 228 17.24 -0.90 8.00
CA THR A 228 16.49 0.24 7.45
C THR A 228 16.84 1.51 8.19
N PHE A 229 17.14 2.55 7.42
CA PHE A 229 17.53 3.87 7.92
C PHE A 229 16.60 4.92 7.33
N THR A 230 16.06 5.79 8.18
CA THR A 230 15.29 6.96 7.75
C THR A 230 16.21 8.09 7.43
N LEU A 231 16.26 8.51 6.17
CA LEU A 231 17.12 9.57 5.66
C LEU A 231 16.26 10.66 5.00
N ALA A 232 16.77 11.89 4.99
CA ALA A 232 16.13 12.96 4.22
C ALA A 232 17.00 13.31 3.01
N PRO A 233 16.42 13.51 1.80
CA PRO A 233 17.18 13.85 0.60
C PRO A 233 18.00 15.13 0.71
N ASN A 234 17.61 16.08 1.57
CA ASN A 234 18.34 17.33 1.82
C ASN A 234 19.52 17.18 2.78
N MET A 235 19.83 15.97 3.24
CA MET A 235 21.03 15.71 4.04
C MET A 235 22.25 15.65 3.16
N GLY A 236 23.39 16.19 3.66
CA GLY A 236 24.68 15.99 3.00
C GLY A 236 25.24 14.58 3.22
N TYR A 237 26.09 14.11 2.31
CA TYR A 237 26.67 12.75 2.36
C TYR A 237 27.37 12.43 3.68
N GLY A 238 28.05 13.40 4.29
CA GLY A 238 28.71 13.20 5.57
C GLY A 238 27.75 12.85 6.70
N GLU A 239 26.58 13.47 6.73
CA GLU A 239 25.52 13.17 7.69
C GLU A 239 24.87 11.81 7.41
N MET A 240 24.55 11.52 6.14
CA MET A 240 24.04 10.22 5.73
C MET A 240 24.98 9.09 6.15
N ILE A 241 26.27 9.22 5.85
CA ILE A 241 27.28 8.22 6.22
C ILE A 241 27.32 8.03 7.73
N ARG A 242 27.29 9.11 8.51
CA ARG A 242 27.27 9.03 9.98
C ARG A 242 26.05 8.25 10.50
N ILE A 243 24.87 8.48 9.91
CA ILE A 243 23.66 7.74 10.25
C ILE A 243 23.83 6.26 9.89
N LEU A 244 24.26 5.95 8.68
CA LEU A 244 24.45 4.58 8.20
C LEU A 244 25.53 3.79 8.98
N GLN A 245 26.46 4.47 9.62
CA GLN A 245 27.53 3.86 10.43
C GLN A 245 27.15 3.69 11.90
N ASN A 246 26.44 4.67 12.49
CA ASN A 246 26.33 4.80 13.94
C ASN A 246 24.89 4.72 14.47
N SER A 247 23.87 4.89 13.63
CA SER A 247 22.50 4.78 14.07
C SER A 247 22.07 3.31 14.12
N LYS A 248 21.29 2.96 15.15
CA LYS A 248 20.66 1.65 15.16
C LYS A 248 19.65 1.59 14.00
N PRO A 249 19.68 0.54 13.17
CA PRO A 249 18.62 0.32 12.19
C PRO A 249 17.27 0.23 12.89
N ARG A 250 16.22 0.65 12.21
CA ARG A 250 14.86 0.41 12.71
C ARG A 250 14.61 -1.09 12.81
N GLU A 251 14.09 -1.51 13.94
CA GLU A 251 13.63 -2.88 14.12
C GLU A 251 12.34 -3.06 13.31
N SER A 252 12.23 -4.15 12.55
CA SER A 252 10.98 -4.56 11.93
C SER A 252 10.22 -5.47 12.88
N VAL A 253 8.91 -5.30 12.92
CA VAL A 253 7.98 -6.12 13.70
C VAL A 253 6.90 -6.64 12.78
N SER A 254 6.57 -7.91 12.95
CA SER A 254 5.48 -8.57 12.23
C SER A 254 4.18 -8.38 13.01
N VAL A 255 3.17 -7.80 12.37
CA VAL A 255 1.83 -7.58 12.97
C VAL A 255 0.79 -8.27 12.12
N THR A 256 0.02 -9.18 12.74
CA THR A 256 -1.08 -9.88 12.06
C THR A 256 -2.40 -9.20 12.37
N ILE A 257 -3.03 -8.67 11.35
CA ILE A 257 -4.38 -8.11 11.40
C ILE A 257 -5.36 -9.20 11.00
N LYS A 258 -6.26 -9.53 11.92
CA LYS A 258 -7.25 -10.61 11.71
C LYS A 258 -8.43 -10.10 10.89
N GLU A 259 -9.05 -11.02 10.14
CA GLU A 259 -10.31 -10.75 9.45
C GLU A 259 -11.37 -10.26 10.44
N GLY A 260 -12.14 -9.25 10.04
CA GLY A 260 -13.16 -8.66 10.87
C GLY A 260 -12.67 -7.66 11.91
N PHE A 261 -11.37 -7.34 11.97
CA PHE A 261 -10.88 -6.25 12.82
C PHE A 261 -11.40 -4.90 12.33
N THR A 262 -11.75 -4.04 13.26
CA THR A 262 -12.09 -2.64 13.00
C THR A 262 -10.83 -1.77 13.00
N ILE A 263 -10.91 -0.56 12.44
CA ILE A 263 -9.83 0.44 12.51
C ILE A 263 -9.37 0.66 13.96
N ASN A 264 -10.30 0.66 14.92
CA ASN A 264 -9.96 0.80 16.34
C ASN A 264 -9.08 -0.36 16.84
N GLN A 265 -9.43 -1.59 16.52
CA GLN A 265 -8.66 -2.77 16.91
C GLN A 265 -7.30 -2.82 16.20
N ILE A 266 -7.26 -2.38 14.93
CA ILE A 266 -6.00 -2.25 14.20
C ILE A 266 -5.07 -1.24 14.87
N ALA A 267 -5.58 -0.07 15.28
CA ALA A 267 -4.81 0.94 15.99
C ALA A 267 -4.20 0.38 17.29
N GLU A 268 -4.99 -0.37 18.08
CA GLU A 268 -4.52 -1.01 19.31
C GLU A 268 -3.38 -2.01 19.06
N GLU A 269 -3.50 -2.86 18.04
CA GLU A 269 -2.45 -3.83 17.70
C GLU A 269 -1.17 -3.18 17.16
N LEU A 270 -1.30 -2.08 16.38
CA LEU A 270 -0.15 -1.31 15.89
C LEU A 270 0.59 -0.61 17.04
N GLU A 271 -0.12 0.01 17.97
CA GLU A 271 0.46 0.67 19.15
C GLU A 271 1.13 -0.33 20.07
N LYS A 272 0.46 -1.45 20.38
CA LYS A 272 1.00 -2.55 21.18
C LYS A 272 2.28 -3.15 20.60
N ALA A 273 2.36 -3.23 19.29
CA ALA A 273 3.56 -3.68 18.57
C ALA A 273 4.65 -2.61 18.45
N GLY A 274 4.41 -1.38 18.86
CA GLY A 274 5.35 -0.26 18.75
C GLY A 274 5.57 0.21 17.31
N VAL A 275 4.60 -0.04 16.42
CA VAL A 275 4.66 0.39 15.02
C VAL A 275 4.45 1.89 14.92
N CYS A 276 3.37 2.40 15.48
CA CYS A 276 3.05 3.83 15.58
C CYS A 276 2.11 4.07 16.76
N ASP A 277 2.02 5.30 17.22
CA ASP A 277 1.03 5.69 18.21
C ASP A 277 -0.38 5.60 17.58
N ALA A 278 -1.39 5.18 18.36
CA ALA A 278 -2.75 5.05 17.88
C ALA A 278 -3.31 6.40 17.37
N ASP A 279 -2.98 7.50 18.03
CA ASP A 279 -3.41 8.85 17.64
C ASP A 279 -2.84 9.23 16.25
N ASP A 280 -1.57 8.94 15.97
CA ASP A 280 -0.93 9.19 14.65
C ASP A 280 -1.58 8.34 13.53
N PHE A 281 -1.93 7.09 13.85
CA PHE A 281 -2.67 6.24 12.93
C PHE A 281 -4.07 6.78 12.64
N PHE A 282 -4.83 7.19 13.69
CA PHE A 282 -6.16 7.78 13.50
C PHE A 282 -6.10 9.10 12.72
N GLU A 283 -5.11 9.95 12.99
CA GLU A 283 -4.91 11.19 12.22
C GLU A 283 -4.71 10.87 10.73
N ALA A 284 -3.88 9.87 10.41
CA ALA A 284 -3.67 9.42 9.05
C ALA A 284 -4.94 8.82 8.40
N VAL A 285 -5.73 8.04 9.15
CA VAL A 285 -6.98 7.45 8.65
C VAL A 285 -8.04 8.51 8.34
N VAL A 286 -8.13 9.57 9.18
CA VAL A 286 -9.18 10.59 9.08
C VAL A 286 -8.80 11.71 8.12
N TYR A 287 -7.56 12.19 8.18
CA TYR A 287 -7.11 13.38 7.45
C TYR A 287 -6.13 13.09 6.32
N GLY A 288 -5.68 11.84 6.17
CA GLY A 288 -4.78 11.45 5.09
C GLY A 288 -5.43 11.63 3.72
N LYS A 289 -4.62 12.06 2.75
CA LYS A 289 -5.05 12.25 1.36
C LYS A 289 -4.53 11.11 0.51
N TYR A 290 -5.42 10.21 0.17
CA TYR A 290 -5.08 8.97 -0.56
C TYR A 290 -5.78 8.87 -1.91
N GLU A 291 -6.68 9.80 -2.23
CA GLU A 291 -7.51 9.80 -3.43
C GLU A 291 -6.68 9.88 -4.72
N ASP A 292 -5.59 10.64 -4.69
CA ASP A 292 -4.70 10.79 -5.87
C ASP A 292 -3.86 9.52 -6.13
N ALA A 293 -3.63 8.70 -5.09
CA ALA A 293 -2.81 7.50 -5.16
C ALA A 293 -3.63 6.23 -5.41
N TYR A 294 -4.88 6.20 -4.93
CA TYR A 294 -5.72 4.99 -4.96
C TYR A 294 -7.10 5.31 -5.55
N ASP A 295 -7.37 4.80 -6.74
CA ASP A 295 -8.63 5.00 -7.48
C ASP A 295 -9.87 4.54 -6.69
N PHE A 296 -9.74 3.44 -5.95
CA PHE A 296 -10.83 2.92 -5.12
C PHE A 296 -11.11 3.82 -3.92
N VAL A 297 -10.10 4.54 -3.37
CA VAL A 297 -10.31 5.53 -2.31
C VAL A 297 -11.00 6.78 -2.85
N ALA A 298 -10.60 7.22 -4.05
CA ALA A 298 -11.26 8.33 -4.76
C ALA A 298 -12.73 8.02 -5.07
N ALA A 299 -13.05 6.74 -5.30
CA ALA A 299 -14.41 6.28 -5.58
C ALA A 299 -15.30 6.08 -4.35
N ILE A 300 -14.76 6.18 -3.11
CA ILE A 300 -15.58 6.12 -1.89
C ILE A 300 -16.49 7.35 -1.84
N PRO A 301 -17.80 7.16 -1.68
CA PRO A 301 -18.75 8.28 -1.65
C PRO A 301 -18.44 9.30 -0.55
N GLY A 302 -18.66 10.56 -0.85
CA GLY A 302 -18.53 11.66 0.10
C GLY A 302 -19.59 11.57 1.21
N ILE A 303 -19.28 12.10 2.39
CA ILE A 303 -20.16 12.17 3.56
C ILE A 303 -20.93 13.51 3.50
N GLU A 304 -21.87 13.62 2.57
CA GLU A 304 -22.67 14.82 2.42
C GLU A 304 -23.90 14.76 3.31
N GLN A 305 -24.30 15.91 3.87
CA GLN A 305 -25.52 16.01 4.68
C GLN A 305 -26.75 15.61 3.86
N GLY A 306 -27.57 14.70 4.39
CA GLY A 306 -28.75 14.15 3.71
C GLY A 306 -28.44 13.04 2.71
N SER A 307 -27.18 12.68 2.50
CA SER A 307 -26.84 11.51 1.70
C SER A 307 -27.05 10.20 2.48
N GLN A 308 -27.11 9.08 1.78
CA GLN A 308 -27.15 7.76 2.43
C GLN A 308 -25.86 7.42 3.21
N TYR A 309 -24.80 8.19 3.02
CA TYR A 309 -23.49 8.04 3.68
C TYR A 309 -23.30 8.98 4.86
N GLU A 310 -24.29 9.85 5.14
CA GLU A 310 -24.26 10.73 6.32
C GLU A 310 -24.10 9.92 7.59
N GLY A 311 -23.16 10.32 8.45
CA GLY A 311 -22.84 9.62 9.69
C GLY A 311 -21.82 8.48 9.54
N ARG A 312 -21.18 8.31 8.39
CA ARG A 312 -20.01 7.41 8.23
C ARG A 312 -18.88 7.91 9.12
N ILE A 313 -18.34 7.05 9.99
CA ILE A 313 -17.31 7.45 10.96
C ILE A 313 -15.91 7.45 10.36
N TYR A 314 -15.51 6.35 9.71
CA TYR A 314 -14.22 6.22 9.04
C TYR A 314 -14.44 5.93 7.55
N LYS A 315 -13.89 6.81 6.70
CA LYS A 315 -13.94 6.61 5.24
C LYS A 315 -13.24 5.32 4.83
N LEU A 316 -12.15 4.97 5.53
CA LEU A 316 -11.29 3.84 5.21
C LEU A 316 -11.62 2.54 5.99
N GLU A 317 -12.72 2.50 6.80
CA GLU A 317 -13.18 1.23 7.37
C GLU A 317 -13.57 0.26 6.26
N GLY A 318 -13.04 -0.96 6.32
CA GLY A 318 -13.21 -1.97 5.27
C GLY A 318 -12.07 -2.06 4.26
N TYR A 319 -11.14 -1.09 4.28
CA TYR A 319 -10.04 -1.02 3.33
C TYR A 319 -8.65 -1.35 3.91
N MET A 320 -8.58 -1.61 5.23
CA MET A 320 -7.36 -2.10 5.90
C MET A 320 -7.33 -3.63 5.81
N PHE A 321 -6.94 -4.17 4.64
CA PHE A 321 -7.04 -5.59 4.35
C PHE A 321 -6.36 -6.45 5.42
N PRO A 322 -7.03 -7.50 5.97
CA PRO A 322 -6.45 -8.40 6.96
C PRO A 322 -5.34 -9.25 6.35
N ASP A 323 -4.16 -9.16 6.94
CA ASP A 323 -2.95 -9.89 6.52
C ASP A 323 -1.89 -9.81 7.63
N THR A 324 -0.75 -10.45 7.42
CA THR A 324 0.44 -10.27 8.25
C THR A 324 1.37 -9.27 7.59
N TYR A 325 1.65 -8.19 8.28
CA TYR A 325 2.44 -7.06 7.80
C TYR A 325 3.77 -6.95 8.55
N GLU A 326 4.83 -6.71 7.81
CA GLU A 326 6.12 -6.30 8.37
C GLU A 326 6.18 -4.78 8.44
N PHE A 327 6.19 -4.21 9.63
CA PHE A 327 6.33 -2.77 9.86
C PHE A 327 7.65 -2.46 10.55
N PHE A 328 8.12 -1.22 10.41
CA PHE A 328 9.21 -0.71 11.24
C PHE A 328 8.64 -0.05 12.49
N THR A 329 9.29 -0.28 13.62
CA THR A 329 8.95 0.41 14.87
C THR A 329 9.08 1.93 14.70
N GLY A 330 8.13 2.71 15.24
CA GLY A 330 8.07 4.15 15.10
C GLY A 330 7.82 4.62 13.66
N SER A 331 7.08 3.86 12.86
CA SER A 331 6.57 4.31 11.55
C SER A 331 5.51 5.39 11.74
N SER A 332 5.37 6.30 10.76
CA SER A 332 4.27 7.26 10.77
C SER A 332 2.95 6.59 10.40
N GLY A 333 1.83 7.11 10.92
CA GLY A 333 0.49 6.64 10.57
C GLY A 333 0.23 6.64 9.06
N ASP A 334 0.68 7.67 8.33
CA ASP A 334 0.56 7.73 6.86
C ASP A 334 1.28 6.57 6.17
N THR A 335 2.50 6.23 6.60
CA THR A 335 3.25 5.09 6.05
C THR A 335 2.51 3.78 6.31
N VAL A 336 1.93 3.63 7.49
CA VAL A 336 1.17 2.44 7.88
C VAL A 336 -0.12 2.31 7.05
N VAL A 337 -0.90 3.39 6.94
CA VAL A 337 -2.14 3.41 6.15
C VAL A 337 -1.86 3.10 4.68
N ARG A 338 -0.83 3.71 4.07
CA ARG A 338 -0.44 3.39 2.68
C ARG A 338 -0.12 1.92 2.50
N LYS A 339 0.57 1.31 3.44
CA LYS A 339 0.91 -0.12 3.35
C LYS A 339 -0.34 -1.02 3.38
N PHE A 340 -1.37 -0.66 4.14
CA PHE A 340 -2.66 -1.34 4.10
C PHE A 340 -3.37 -1.14 2.75
N LEU A 341 -3.39 0.09 2.24
CA LEU A 341 -4.03 0.42 0.97
C LEU A 341 -3.32 -0.23 -0.22
N ASP A 342 -1.99 -0.33 -0.20
CA ASP A 342 -1.21 -1.05 -1.19
C ASP A 342 -1.57 -2.54 -1.23
N ASN A 343 -1.69 -3.17 -0.05
CA ASN A 343 -2.12 -4.57 0.03
C ASN A 343 -3.56 -4.75 -0.43
N PHE A 344 -4.48 -3.85 -0.03
CA PHE A 344 -5.86 -3.87 -0.52
C PHE A 344 -5.90 -3.76 -2.06
N ALA A 345 -5.15 -2.83 -2.65
CA ALA A 345 -5.04 -2.67 -4.09
C ALA A 345 -4.56 -3.95 -4.78
N ALA A 346 -3.57 -4.63 -4.21
CA ALA A 346 -3.02 -5.89 -4.71
C ALA A 346 -4.04 -7.04 -4.61
N ARG A 347 -4.83 -7.10 -3.54
CA ARG A 347 -5.88 -8.13 -3.33
C ARG A 347 -7.11 -7.89 -4.20
N LEU A 348 -7.46 -6.63 -4.45
CA LEU A 348 -8.56 -6.24 -5.34
C LEU A 348 -8.08 -6.22 -6.80
N ASP A 349 -7.78 -7.40 -7.32
CA ASP A 349 -7.23 -7.61 -8.66
C ASP A 349 -8.23 -7.23 -9.78
N THR A 350 -7.74 -7.22 -11.02
CA THR A 350 -8.55 -6.87 -12.21
C THR A 350 -9.77 -7.79 -12.37
N LYS A 351 -9.68 -9.06 -11.95
CA LYS A 351 -10.78 -10.01 -12.06
C LYS A 351 -11.91 -9.67 -11.10
N LEU A 352 -11.58 -9.36 -9.83
CA LEU A 352 -12.56 -8.95 -8.83
C LEU A 352 -13.19 -7.61 -9.20
N ARG A 353 -12.40 -6.61 -9.62
CA ARG A 353 -12.89 -5.32 -10.11
C ARG A 353 -13.86 -5.48 -11.28
N SER A 354 -13.54 -6.34 -12.24
CA SER A 354 -14.41 -6.62 -13.39
C SER A 354 -15.72 -7.32 -12.96
N ALA A 355 -15.66 -8.24 -12.00
CA ALA A 355 -16.83 -8.93 -11.47
C ALA A 355 -17.76 -7.96 -10.71
N ILE A 356 -17.23 -7.02 -9.94
CA ILE A 356 -17.97 -5.95 -9.26
C ILE A 356 -18.68 -5.07 -10.30
N SER A 357 -17.93 -4.57 -11.27
CA SER A 357 -18.45 -3.69 -12.33
C SER A 357 -19.53 -4.37 -13.17
N ALA A 358 -19.39 -5.67 -13.45
CA ALA A 358 -20.40 -6.45 -14.21
C ALA A 358 -21.75 -6.55 -13.50
N GLN A 359 -21.79 -6.35 -12.17
CA GLN A 359 -23.03 -6.32 -11.38
C GLN A 359 -23.61 -4.90 -11.27
N GLY A 360 -22.97 -3.90 -11.85
CA GLY A 360 -23.37 -2.50 -11.72
C GLY A 360 -23.20 -1.96 -10.29
N LYS A 361 -22.31 -2.56 -9.48
CA LYS A 361 -22.03 -2.17 -8.10
C LYS A 361 -20.73 -1.40 -8.00
N THR A 362 -20.61 -0.58 -6.96
CA THR A 362 -19.37 0.06 -6.58
C THR A 362 -18.51 -0.84 -5.70
N ILE A 363 -17.20 -0.57 -5.63
CA ILE A 363 -16.31 -1.27 -4.70
C ILE A 363 -16.80 -1.05 -3.26
N ASP A 364 -17.22 0.16 -2.92
CA ASP A 364 -17.69 0.52 -1.59
C ASP A 364 -18.92 -0.29 -1.17
N GLU A 365 -19.93 -0.44 -2.04
CA GLU A 365 -21.11 -1.28 -1.77
C GLU A 365 -20.73 -2.74 -1.51
N ILE A 366 -19.76 -3.27 -2.24
CA ILE A 366 -19.27 -4.64 -2.03
C ILE A 366 -18.52 -4.75 -0.71
N ILE A 367 -17.65 -3.79 -0.35
CA ILE A 367 -16.89 -3.81 0.90
C ILE A 367 -17.82 -3.64 2.11
N VAL A 368 -18.82 -2.77 2.02
CA VAL A 368 -19.85 -2.63 3.07
C VAL A 368 -20.63 -3.96 3.25
N MET A 369 -21.06 -4.58 2.17
CA MET A 369 -21.73 -5.89 2.22
C MET A 369 -20.80 -6.97 2.78
N ALA A 370 -19.55 -7.03 2.33
CA ALA A 370 -18.56 -7.99 2.79
C ALA A 370 -18.28 -7.85 4.29
N SER A 371 -18.25 -6.63 4.82
CA SER A 371 -18.04 -6.39 6.25
C SER A 371 -19.19 -6.93 7.11
N ILE A 372 -20.43 -6.87 6.61
CA ILE A 372 -21.59 -7.49 7.28
C ILE A 372 -21.44 -9.02 7.22
N ILE A 373 -21.17 -9.58 6.04
CA ILE A 373 -21.00 -11.03 5.86
C ILE A 373 -19.91 -11.56 6.79
N GLN A 374 -18.77 -10.84 6.89
CA GLN A 374 -17.67 -11.18 7.80
C GLN A 374 -18.10 -11.17 9.28
N GLY A 375 -18.98 -10.26 9.64
CA GLY A 375 -19.52 -10.17 11.01
C GLY A 375 -20.57 -11.24 11.34
N GLU A 376 -21.26 -11.79 10.33
CA GLU A 376 -22.37 -12.75 10.50
C GLU A 376 -21.93 -14.22 10.30
N ALA A 377 -20.85 -14.47 9.56
CA ALA A 377 -20.41 -15.84 9.24
C ALA A 377 -18.89 -15.96 9.30
N SER A 378 -18.41 -17.13 9.74
CA SER A 378 -16.98 -17.45 9.81
C SER A 378 -16.54 -18.53 8.82
N LYS A 379 -17.50 -19.32 8.28
CA LYS A 379 -17.21 -20.39 7.31
C LYS A 379 -17.53 -19.91 5.91
N GLU A 380 -16.72 -20.29 4.94
CA GLU A 380 -16.88 -19.92 3.53
C GLU A 380 -18.29 -20.23 2.98
N ASP A 381 -18.78 -21.45 3.18
CA ASP A 381 -20.10 -21.88 2.70
C ASP A 381 -21.23 -21.06 3.33
N ASP A 382 -21.14 -20.77 4.63
CA ASP A 382 -22.09 -19.90 5.32
C ASP A 382 -22.00 -18.45 4.82
N MET A 383 -20.79 -17.92 4.55
CA MET A 383 -20.62 -16.57 3.96
C MET A 383 -21.34 -16.43 2.63
N LEU A 384 -21.22 -17.42 1.74
CA LEU A 384 -21.91 -17.43 0.45
C LEU A 384 -23.43 -17.46 0.61
N LYS A 385 -23.95 -18.27 1.55
CA LYS A 385 -25.38 -18.44 1.82
C LYS A 385 -25.96 -17.23 2.55
N VAL A 386 -25.28 -16.67 3.56
CA VAL A 386 -25.66 -15.43 4.24
C VAL A 386 -25.70 -14.27 3.24
N SER A 387 -24.70 -14.16 2.38
CA SER A 387 -24.68 -13.18 1.28
C SER A 387 -25.97 -13.28 0.44
N ARG A 388 -26.38 -14.51 0.06
CA ARG A 388 -27.61 -14.71 -0.70
C ARG A 388 -28.85 -14.19 0.05
N VAL A 389 -28.96 -14.49 1.34
CA VAL A 389 -30.11 -14.03 2.16
C VAL A 389 -30.13 -12.49 2.25
N LEU A 390 -28.97 -11.85 2.46
CA LEU A 390 -28.87 -10.38 2.51
C LEU A 390 -29.27 -9.76 1.17
N TYR A 391 -28.83 -10.29 0.05
CA TYR A 391 -29.25 -9.82 -1.28
C TYR A 391 -30.72 -10.08 -1.57
N ASN A 392 -31.28 -11.19 -1.11
CA ASN A 392 -32.75 -11.44 -1.25
C ASN A 392 -33.54 -10.33 -0.53
N ARG A 393 -33.12 -9.90 0.68
CA ARG A 393 -33.74 -8.76 1.41
C ARG A 393 -33.53 -7.45 0.66
N LEU A 394 -32.35 -7.12 0.22
CA LEU A 394 -32.05 -5.89 -0.54
C LEU A 394 -32.87 -5.81 -1.86
N ASN A 395 -33.07 -6.94 -2.52
CA ASN A 395 -33.82 -7.00 -3.77
C ASN A 395 -35.34 -7.02 -3.56
N ASN A 396 -35.84 -7.17 -2.32
CA ASN A 396 -37.25 -7.10 -1.97
C ASN A 396 -37.53 -6.08 -0.84
N PRO A 397 -37.19 -4.79 -1.06
CA PRO A 397 -37.32 -3.77 -0.01
C PRO A 397 -38.73 -3.45 0.42
N SER A 398 -39.73 -3.82 -0.38
CA SER A 398 -41.15 -3.63 -0.04
C SER A 398 -41.59 -4.52 1.11
N GLU A 399 -41.06 -5.74 1.20
CA GLU A 399 -41.38 -6.71 2.23
C GLU A 399 -40.32 -6.77 3.32
N TYR A 400 -39.02 -6.61 2.92
CA TYR A 400 -37.86 -6.64 3.80
C TYR A 400 -37.05 -5.35 3.67
N PRO A 401 -37.53 -4.21 4.18
CA PRO A 401 -36.88 -2.92 3.98
C PRO A 401 -35.51 -2.79 4.74
N ARG A 402 -35.28 -3.67 5.68
CA ARG A 402 -34.12 -3.63 6.59
C ARG A 402 -33.30 -4.91 6.52
N LEU A 403 -32.01 -4.81 6.80
CA LEU A 403 -31.14 -6.01 6.85
C LEU A 403 -31.22 -6.74 8.19
N GLU A 404 -31.40 -6.00 9.30
CA GLU A 404 -31.55 -6.54 10.66
C GLU A 404 -30.40 -7.46 11.06
N CYS A 405 -29.15 -6.95 10.92
CA CYS A 405 -27.91 -7.67 11.19
C CYS A 405 -27.36 -7.31 12.57
N ASP A 406 -27.13 -8.31 13.41
CA ASP A 406 -26.60 -8.14 14.79
C ASP A 406 -25.18 -7.58 14.77
N SER A 407 -24.38 -7.93 13.77
CA SER A 407 -23.03 -7.40 13.58
C SER A 407 -22.97 -5.86 13.54
N THR A 408 -23.99 -5.21 12.96
CA THR A 408 -24.08 -3.75 12.93
C THR A 408 -24.41 -3.17 14.30
N GLN A 409 -25.26 -3.83 15.10
CA GLN A 409 -25.54 -3.44 16.48
C GLN A 409 -24.30 -3.61 17.36
N LYS A 410 -23.56 -4.69 17.16
CA LYS A 410 -22.30 -4.92 17.84
C LYS A 410 -21.30 -3.80 17.55
N TYR A 411 -21.12 -3.40 16.30
CA TYR A 411 -20.25 -2.28 15.92
C TYR A 411 -20.67 -0.98 16.59
N ILE A 412 -21.98 -0.68 16.62
CA ILE A 412 -22.52 0.50 17.31
C ILE A 412 -22.19 0.44 18.80
N ASN A 413 -22.46 -0.67 19.47
CA ASN A 413 -22.30 -0.81 20.91
C ASN A 413 -20.83 -0.78 21.34
N ASP A 414 -19.97 -1.46 20.58
CA ASP A 414 -18.55 -1.60 20.93
C ASP A 414 -17.75 -0.33 20.64
N PHE A 415 -18.11 0.42 19.59
CA PHE A 415 -17.27 1.52 19.11
C PHE A 415 -17.98 2.87 19.04
N ILE A 416 -19.23 2.95 18.55
CA ILE A 416 -19.88 4.25 18.27
C ILE A 416 -20.55 4.81 19.51
N SER A 417 -21.34 4.00 20.23
CA SER A 417 -22.15 4.45 21.38
C SER A 417 -21.33 4.96 22.57
N GLN A 418 -20.03 4.69 22.55
CA GLN A 418 -19.10 5.15 23.58
C GLN A 418 -18.61 6.58 23.34
N ILE A 419 -18.94 7.19 22.21
CA ILE A 419 -18.54 8.53 21.82
C ILE A 419 -19.76 9.43 21.89
N GLU A 420 -19.71 10.46 22.75
CA GLU A 420 -20.80 11.42 22.88
C GLU A 420 -21.00 12.25 21.60
N GLY A 421 -22.25 12.52 21.23
CA GLY A 421 -22.61 13.39 20.11
C GLY A 421 -22.65 12.69 18.75
N LEU A 422 -22.59 11.35 18.70
CA LEU A 422 -22.65 10.57 17.46
C LEU A 422 -24.02 9.88 17.24
N GLU A 423 -25.14 10.48 17.62
CA GLU A 423 -26.49 9.91 17.43
C GLU A 423 -26.84 9.72 15.94
N ILE A 424 -26.33 10.61 15.06
CA ILE A 424 -26.50 10.47 13.59
C ILE A 424 -25.74 9.24 13.12
N THR A 425 -24.51 9.03 13.60
CA THR A 425 -23.67 7.87 13.26
C THR A 425 -24.32 6.57 13.74
N ASN A 426 -24.89 6.53 14.95
CA ASN A 426 -25.62 5.37 15.42
C ASN A 426 -26.76 5.00 14.47
N LYS A 427 -27.57 5.97 14.01
CA LYS A 427 -28.65 5.75 13.05
C LYS A 427 -28.12 5.31 11.68
N ALA A 428 -26.96 5.80 11.29
CA ALA A 428 -26.33 5.50 10.02
C ALA A 428 -25.88 4.03 9.89
N TYR A 429 -25.60 3.38 11.01
CA TYR A 429 -25.18 1.98 11.04
C TYR A 429 -26.26 0.99 11.51
N ASP A 430 -27.35 1.46 12.15
CA ASP A 430 -28.41 0.62 12.71
C ASP A 430 -29.29 -0.01 11.61
N THR A 431 -28.96 -1.23 11.18
CA THR A 431 -29.70 -1.96 10.14
C THR A 431 -31.06 -2.46 10.62
N TYR A 432 -31.41 -2.34 11.91
CA TYR A 432 -32.76 -2.57 12.42
C TYR A 432 -33.67 -1.35 12.23
N LYS A 433 -33.11 -0.17 11.97
CA LYS A 433 -33.89 1.07 11.81
C LYS A 433 -33.76 1.67 10.41
N ARG A 434 -32.60 1.55 9.78
CA ARG A 434 -32.40 2.08 8.42
C ARG A 434 -32.79 1.08 7.34
N THR A 435 -33.05 1.58 6.15
CA THR A 435 -33.27 0.77 4.95
C THR A 435 -31.95 0.55 4.20
N GLY A 436 -31.75 -0.63 3.62
CA GLY A 436 -30.58 -0.94 2.81
C GLY A 436 -29.31 -1.12 3.63
N LEU A 437 -28.14 -0.88 2.98
CA LEU A 437 -26.82 -1.01 3.60
C LEU A 437 -26.55 0.11 4.63
N PRO A 438 -25.71 -0.13 5.65
CA PRO A 438 -25.20 0.92 6.52
C PRO A 438 -24.35 1.94 5.74
N ALA A 439 -24.10 3.10 6.36
CA ALA A 439 -23.38 4.20 5.71
C ALA A 439 -21.91 3.86 5.35
N GLY A 440 -21.35 2.84 5.95
CA GLY A 440 -20.01 2.37 5.70
C GLY A 440 -19.79 0.95 6.22
N ALA A 441 -18.60 0.40 5.97
CA ALA A 441 -18.21 -0.89 6.52
C ALA A 441 -18.15 -0.87 8.05
N ILE A 442 -18.34 -2.01 8.68
CA ILE A 442 -18.35 -2.21 10.13
C ILE A 442 -17.09 -2.94 10.63
N ASN A 443 -16.26 -3.40 9.75
CA ASN A 443 -14.97 -4.05 9.98
C ASN A 443 -14.20 -4.16 8.66
N ASN A 444 -12.98 -4.69 8.73
CA ASN A 444 -12.16 -4.99 7.56
C ASN A 444 -12.31 -6.47 7.18
N PRO A 445 -13.05 -6.76 6.09
CA PRO A 445 -13.38 -8.13 5.70
C PRO A 445 -12.20 -8.85 5.06
N GLY A 446 -12.17 -10.19 5.23
CA GLY A 446 -11.27 -11.07 4.51
C GLY A 446 -11.69 -11.27 3.05
N LEU A 447 -10.79 -11.90 2.27
CA LEU A 447 -11.02 -12.13 0.85
C LEU A 447 -12.26 -12.98 0.58
N MET A 448 -12.53 -13.96 1.44
CA MET A 448 -13.70 -14.84 1.30
C MET A 448 -15.02 -14.08 1.44
N ALA A 449 -15.13 -13.18 2.41
CA ALA A 449 -16.31 -12.33 2.59
C ALA A 449 -16.51 -11.39 1.38
N ILE A 450 -15.41 -10.83 0.83
CA ILE A 450 -15.46 -10.01 -0.40
C ILE A 450 -15.95 -10.84 -1.59
N GLN A 451 -15.42 -12.05 -1.76
CA GLN A 451 -15.85 -12.96 -2.82
C GLN A 451 -17.31 -13.39 -2.66
N ALA A 452 -17.76 -13.65 -1.42
CA ALA A 452 -19.17 -13.96 -1.13
C ALA A 452 -20.10 -12.77 -1.42
N ALA A 453 -19.67 -11.55 -1.13
CA ALA A 453 -20.42 -10.34 -1.49
C ALA A 453 -20.55 -10.16 -3.01
N ILE A 454 -19.53 -10.58 -3.79
CA ILE A 454 -19.56 -10.54 -5.25
C ILE A 454 -20.40 -11.71 -5.81
N ASN A 455 -20.25 -12.91 -5.27
CA ASN A 455 -20.83 -14.14 -5.81
C ASN A 455 -21.66 -14.86 -4.74
N PRO A 456 -22.87 -14.36 -4.41
CA PRO A 456 -23.74 -15.03 -3.43
C PRO A 456 -24.17 -16.41 -3.91
N SER A 457 -24.34 -17.37 -2.98
CA SER A 457 -24.74 -18.74 -3.29
C SER A 457 -25.96 -18.81 -4.21
N GLN A 458 -25.96 -19.77 -5.12
CA GLN A 458 -27.09 -20.09 -6.01
C GLN A 458 -27.82 -21.37 -5.58
N ASP A 459 -27.47 -21.93 -4.40
CA ASP A 459 -28.11 -23.16 -3.91
C ASP A 459 -29.59 -22.99 -3.71
N GLU A 460 -30.36 -23.98 -4.12
CA GLU A 460 -31.84 -24.01 -3.97
C GLU A 460 -32.27 -23.88 -2.50
N GLU A 461 -31.41 -24.32 -1.58
CA GLU A 461 -31.62 -24.23 -0.13
C GLU A 461 -31.84 -22.78 0.32
N VAL A 462 -31.06 -21.82 -0.23
CA VAL A 462 -31.06 -20.41 0.22
C VAL A 462 -31.69 -19.45 -0.79
N VAL A 463 -31.93 -19.88 -2.01
CA VAL A 463 -32.68 -19.09 -2.97
C VAL A 463 -34.11 -18.88 -2.42
N GLY A 464 -34.49 -17.61 -2.20
CA GLY A 464 -35.76 -17.20 -1.61
C GLY A 464 -35.84 -17.34 -0.09
N CYS A 465 -34.70 -17.57 0.61
CA CYS A 465 -34.61 -17.41 2.06
C CYS A 465 -34.33 -15.94 2.41
N TYR A 466 -34.98 -15.46 3.48
CA TYR A 466 -34.90 -14.09 3.96
C TYR A 466 -34.40 -14.00 5.41
N PHE A 467 -34.21 -15.14 6.05
CA PHE A 467 -33.76 -15.27 7.45
C PHE A 467 -32.71 -16.35 7.58
N PHE A 468 -31.78 -16.14 8.49
CA PHE A 468 -30.83 -17.15 8.92
C PHE A 468 -30.61 -17.07 10.43
N ALA A 469 -30.20 -18.15 11.05
CA ALA A 469 -29.84 -18.21 12.46
C ALA A 469 -28.71 -19.22 12.66
N THR A 470 -27.65 -18.84 13.35
CA THR A 470 -26.53 -19.72 13.64
C THR A 470 -26.60 -20.22 15.05
N ASP A 471 -26.59 -21.54 15.20
CA ASP A 471 -26.39 -22.19 16.50
C ASP A 471 -24.90 -22.19 16.85
N PHE A 472 -24.51 -21.32 17.74
CA PHE A 472 -23.11 -21.17 18.16
C PHE A 472 -22.54 -22.39 18.87
N ASN A 473 -23.37 -23.29 19.42
CA ASN A 473 -22.90 -24.50 20.08
C ASN A 473 -22.47 -25.57 19.07
N THR A 474 -23.18 -25.65 17.94
CA THR A 474 -22.91 -26.64 16.88
C THR A 474 -22.20 -26.04 15.67
N GLY A 475 -22.21 -24.71 15.55
CA GLY A 475 -21.67 -23.98 14.40
C GLY A 475 -22.45 -24.26 13.11
N ILE A 476 -23.76 -24.60 13.23
CA ILE A 476 -24.66 -24.84 12.10
C ILE A 476 -25.52 -23.61 11.89
N THR A 477 -25.57 -23.12 10.64
CA THR A 477 -26.45 -22.04 10.22
C THR A 477 -27.70 -22.61 9.54
N TYR A 478 -28.86 -22.16 9.97
CA TYR A 478 -30.18 -22.55 9.46
C TYR A 478 -30.75 -21.39 8.65
N TYR A 479 -31.35 -21.72 7.48
CA TYR A 479 -31.94 -20.73 6.59
C TYR A 479 -33.47 -20.95 6.52
N SER A 480 -34.24 -19.87 6.35
CA SER A 480 -35.69 -19.94 6.31
C SER A 480 -36.28 -18.85 5.43
N LYS A 481 -37.44 -19.18 4.81
CA LYS A 481 -38.15 -18.29 3.87
C LYS A 481 -39.08 -17.33 4.59
N THR A 482 -39.60 -17.71 5.74
CA THR A 482 -40.61 -16.92 6.48
C THR A 482 -40.19 -16.71 7.92
N LEU A 483 -40.64 -15.61 8.52
CA LEU A 483 -40.42 -15.31 9.95
C LEU A 483 -40.92 -16.44 10.85
N LYS A 484 -42.11 -17.00 10.54
CA LYS A 484 -42.70 -18.12 11.31
C LYS A 484 -41.80 -19.37 11.31
N GLU A 485 -41.18 -19.65 10.20
CA GLU A 485 -40.22 -20.74 10.08
C GLU A 485 -38.96 -20.45 10.85
N HIS A 486 -38.42 -19.25 10.72
CA HIS A 486 -37.29 -18.76 11.47
C HIS A 486 -37.48 -18.88 13.00
N GLU A 487 -38.58 -18.34 13.51
CA GLU A 487 -38.95 -18.47 14.93
C GLU A 487 -39.08 -19.93 15.40
N ARG A 488 -39.60 -20.82 14.53
CA ARG A 488 -39.68 -22.25 14.84
C ARG A 488 -38.29 -22.88 14.97
N ILE A 489 -37.38 -22.51 14.09
CA ILE A 489 -36.00 -22.98 14.11
C ILE A 489 -35.32 -22.47 15.39
N CYS A 490 -35.37 -21.18 15.68
CA CYS A 490 -34.79 -20.60 16.88
C CYS A 490 -35.31 -21.28 18.16
N ARG A 491 -36.61 -21.47 18.28
CA ARG A 491 -37.18 -22.20 19.44
C ARG A 491 -36.77 -23.66 19.52
N LYS A 492 -36.64 -24.33 18.38
CA LYS A 492 -36.27 -25.76 18.32
C LYS A 492 -34.83 -25.97 18.78
N TYR A 493 -33.92 -25.11 18.40
CA TYR A 493 -32.50 -25.26 18.68
C TYR A 493 -32.00 -24.37 19.82
N GLY A 494 -32.89 -23.59 20.46
CA GLY A 494 -32.53 -22.73 21.58
C GLY A 494 -31.67 -21.53 21.16
N ILE A 495 -31.75 -21.10 19.88
CA ILE A 495 -31.06 -19.95 19.37
C ILE A 495 -31.84 -18.69 19.79
N GLY A 496 -31.14 -17.71 20.37
CA GLY A 496 -31.73 -16.42 20.68
C GLY A 496 -32.30 -15.77 19.42
N MET A 497 -33.52 -15.20 19.49
CA MET A 497 -34.08 -14.46 18.36
C MET A 497 -33.53 -13.02 18.26
N TYR A 498 -32.89 -12.56 19.29
CA TYR A 498 -32.23 -11.26 19.39
C TYR A 498 -30.98 -11.50 20.26
N GLY A 499 -29.82 -11.61 19.64
CA GLY A 499 -28.54 -11.79 20.31
C GLY A 499 -28.05 -10.51 20.96
#